data_bdc7314f759c27d56306f865b8c3102d
#
_entry.id   bdc7314f759c27d56306f865b8c3102d
#
_cell.length_a   1.000
_cell.length_b   1.000
_cell.length_c   1.000
_cell.angle_alpha   90.00
_cell.angle_beta   90.00
_cell.angle_gamma   90.00
#
_symmetry.space_group_name_H-M   'P 1'
#
loop_
_entity.id
_entity.type
_entity.pdbx_description
1 polymer ?
#
loop_
_entity_poly.entity_id
_entity_poly.type
_entity_poly.pdbx_seq_one_letter_code
_entity_poly.pdbx_strand_id
1 'polypeptide(L)'
;MAAESRSENPLRSQAYPGLQPQRSFGRANEGIEKIVLHRLCLLRNLQHLVVESTGFADQGKIPSRYTADGAGISPPLRWRGDAPAAGYGLLVEDVDALVAHPVVHAMVVNLNTVTHALAEGALNSPTHDGSQVDPDLHARFKQAWLPPHPPPQDREHRYAFQIFALRFQPSFVKPPGREEFIETVLEFATGGGCTVGKYERARPVRNAT
;
A
#
# COMPACT_ATOMS: atom_id res chain seq x y z
N MET A 1 25.76 40.15 13.79
CA MET A 1 24.49 39.41 13.73
C MET A 1 24.33 38.89 12.32
N ALA A 2 24.68 37.62 12.11
CA ALA A 2 24.57 36.96 10.82
C ALA A 2 23.27 36.16 10.81
N ALA A 3 22.41 36.47 9.86
CA ALA A 3 21.18 35.73 9.65
C ALA A 3 21.51 34.38 8.95
N GLU A 4 21.30 33.28 9.66
CA GLU A 4 21.36 31.94 9.07
C GLU A 4 20.20 31.79 8.09
N SER A 5 20.52 31.74 6.80
CA SER A 5 19.61 31.34 5.75
C SER A 5 19.37 29.84 5.90
N ARG A 6 18.17 29.44 6.33
CA ARG A 6 17.69 28.07 6.24
C ARG A 6 17.63 27.68 4.77
N SER A 7 18.58 26.85 4.34
CA SER A 7 18.55 26.23 3.03
C SER A 7 17.30 25.32 2.95
N GLU A 8 16.35 25.71 2.13
CA GLU A 8 15.24 24.82 1.76
C GLU A 8 15.81 23.57 1.09
N ASN A 9 15.51 22.42 1.65
CA ASN A 9 15.94 21.12 1.11
C ASN A 9 15.23 20.88 -0.23
N PRO A 10 15.97 20.86 -1.37
CA PRO A 10 15.38 20.70 -2.70
C PRO A 10 14.71 19.34 -2.94
N LEU A 11 14.83 18.38 -1.99
CA LEU A 11 14.23 17.07 -2.09
C LEU A 11 12.72 17.03 -1.78
N ARG A 12 12.12 18.16 -1.35
CA ARG A 12 10.68 18.22 -1.06
C ARG A 12 9.78 18.25 -2.30
N SER A 13 10.30 18.53 -3.50
CA SER A 13 9.49 18.74 -4.70
C SER A 13 9.35 17.52 -5.62
N GLN A 14 10.05 16.42 -5.35
CA GLN A 14 9.95 15.17 -6.13
C GLN A 14 9.18 14.05 -5.41
N ALA A 15 8.43 14.37 -4.36
CA ALA A 15 7.54 13.44 -3.71
C ALA A 15 6.48 12.94 -4.72
N TYR A 16 6.36 11.66 -4.82
CA TYR A 16 5.44 10.83 -5.62
C TYR A 16 4.18 11.58 -6.09
N PRO A 17 3.86 11.62 -7.41
CA PRO A 17 2.75 12.40 -7.94
C PRO A 17 1.39 12.09 -7.29
N GLY A 18 1.19 10.85 -6.83
CA GLY A 18 -0.01 10.42 -6.10
C GLY A 18 0.00 10.77 -4.60
N LEU A 19 1.14 11.19 -4.04
CA LEU A 19 1.32 11.54 -2.63
C LEU A 19 1.67 13.02 -2.43
N GLN A 20 1.64 13.83 -3.49
CA GLN A 20 1.88 15.26 -3.35
C GLN A 20 0.85 15.89 -2.41
N PRO A 21 1.26 16.67 -1.41
CA PRO A 21 0.34 17.46 -0.63
C PRO A 21 -0.30 18.49 -1.55
N GLN A 22 -1.51 18.22 -2.00
CA GLN A 22 -2.30 19.27 -2.62
C GLN A 22 -2.51 20.37 -1.58
N ARG A 23 -2.12 21.59 -1.94
CA ARG A 23 -2.33 22.80 -1.12
C ARG A 23 -3.83 23.10 -1.04
N SER A 24 -4.57 22.31 -0.28
CA SER A 24 -5.92 22.64 0.13
C SER A 24 -6.30 21.94 1.41
N PHE A 25 -6.22 22.73 2.48
CA PHE A 25 -6.97 22.64 3.73
C PHE A 25 -7.05 21.31 4.50
N GLY A 26 -6.20 21.17 5.50
CA GLY A 26 -6.49 20.83 6.89
C GLY A 26 -6.78 19.37 7.24
N ARG A 27 -7.20 18.48 6.33
CA ARG A 27 -7.48 17.06 6.61
C ARG A 27 -7.17 16.08 5.47
N ALA A 28 -6.89 16.55 4.27
CA ALA A 28 -6.65 15.68 3.12
C ALA A 28 -5.39 14.78 3.25
N ASN A 29 -4.47 15.13 4.14
CA ASN A 29 -3.21 14.43 4.35
C ASN A 29 -3.11 13.71 5.70
N GLU A 30 -4.11 13.83 6.58
CA GLU A 30 -4.14 13.04 7.82
C GLU A 30 -4.11 11.55 7.48
N GLY A 31 -3.19 10.80 8.08
CA GLY A 31 -3.04 9.36 7.88
C GLY A 31 -2.01 8.96 6.81
N ILE A 32 -1.72 9.81 5.80
CA ILE A 32 -0.71 9.51 4.78
C ILE A 32 0.69 9.37 5.42
N GLU A 33 0.99 10.15 6.45
CA GLU A 33 2.22 10.03 7.22
C GLU A 33 2.37 8.67 7.92
N LYS A 34 1.29 7.93 8.07
CA LYS A 34 1.29 6.59 8.67
C LYS A 34 1.73 5.50 7.69
N ILE A 35 1.61 5.74 6.37
CA ILE A 35 2.01 4.74 5.38
C ILE A 35 3.53 4.59 5.31
N VAL A 36 3.97 3.35 5.11
CA VAL A 36 5.39 2.98 5.16
C VAL A 36 6.18 3.69 4.08
N LEU A 37 5.65 3.79 2.86
CA LEU A 37 6.30 4.45 1.74
C LEU A 37 6.58 5.94 2.05
N HIS A 38 5.65 6.66 2.66
CA HIS A 38 5.86 8.06 3.04
C HIS A 38 7.03 8.20 4.02
N ARG A 39 7.07 7.34 5.06
CA ARG A 39 8.17 7.31 6.02
C ARG A 39 9.52 7.03 5.35
N LEU A 40 9.56 6.07 4.43
CA LEU A 40 10.76 5.73 3.67
C LEU A 40 11.26 6.90 2.81
N CYS A 41 10.36 7.60 2.11
CA CYS A 41 10.72 8.75 1.28
C CYS A 41 11.31 9.92 2.09
N LEU A 42 10.98 10.01 3.38
CA LEU A 42 11.59 10.99 4.29
C LEU A 42 13.00 10.58 4.73
N LEU A 43 13.31 9.29 4.73
CA LEU A 43 14.55 8.75 5.28
C LEU A 43 15.58 8.39 4.20
N ARG A 44 15.14 8.10 2.97
CA ARG A 44 15.97 7.58 1.89
C ARG A 44 15.58 8.14 0.54
N ASN A 45 16.56 8.19 -0.38
CA ASN A 45 16.31 8.45 -1.79
C ASN A 45 15.96 7.13 -2.48
N LEU A 46 14.67 6.84 -2.59
CA LEU A 46 14.15 5.64 -3.26
C LEU A 46 13.92 5.92 -4.74
N GLN A 47 14.17 4.91 -5.58
CA GLN A 47 13.75 4.97 -6.97
C GLN A 47 12.22 4.82 -7.05
N HIS A 48 11.61 5.62 -7.92
CA HIS A 48 10.16 5.63 -8.07
C HIS A 48 9.67 4.41 -8.85
N LEU A 49 8.68 3.70 -8.27
CA LEU A 49 7.86 2.72 -8.97
C LEU A 49 6.51 3.33 -9.29
N VAL A 50 6.06 3.22 -10.52
CA VAL A 50 4.68 3.54 -10.90
C VAL A 50 3.82 2.33 -10.55
N VAL A 51 2.86 2.50 -9.65
CA VAL A 51 1.90 1.46 -9.25
C VAL A 51 0.51 1.86 -9.70
N GLU A 52 -0.19 0.96 -10.38
CA GLU A 52 -1.49 1.20 -10.98
C GLU A 52 -2.41 0.00 -10.78
N SER A 53 -3.72 0.25 -10.77
CA SER A 53 -4.76 -0.77 -10.88
C SER A 53 -5.60 -0.53 -12.12
N THR A 54 -6.00 -1.59 -12.82
CA THR A 54 -7.04 -1.49 -13.85
C THR A 54 -8.44 -1.55 -13.26
N GLY A 55 -8.57 -1.87 -11.97
CA GLY A 55 -9.83 -1.94 -11.25
C GLY A 55 -10.33 -0.58 -10.73
N PHE A 56 -9.44 0.39 -10.53
CA PHE A 56 -9.75 1.76 -10.09
C PHE A 56 -8.61 2.72 -10.47
N ALA A 57 -8.92 3.99 -10.64
CA ALA A 57 -7.90 5.03 -10.86
C ALA A 57 -7.26 5.44 -9.53
N ASP A 58 -6.01 5.93 -9.57
CA ASP A 58 -5.39 6.52 -8.38
C ASP A 58 -6.27 7.64 -7.81
N GLN A 59 -6.44 7.67 -6.49
CA GLN A 59 -7.38 8.53 -5.75
C GLN A 59 -8.85 8.33 -6.14
N GLY A 60 -9.17 7.32 -6.94
CA GLY A 60 -10.52 6.99 -7.38
C GLY A 60 -11.27 6.04 -6.45
N LYS A 61 -12.56 5.88 -6.70
CA LYS A 61 -13.41 4.93 -5.98
C LYS A 61 -13.01 3.49 -6.28
N ILE A 62 -12.88 2.67 -5.22
CA ILE A 62 -12.80 1.22 -5.34
C ILE A 62 -14.22 0.69 -5.65
N PRO A 63 -14.43 -0.01 -6.78
CA PRO A 63 -15.70 -0.67 -7.07
C PRO A 63 -16.10 -1.67 -5.98
N SER A 64 -17.40 -1.77 -5.72
CA SER A 64 -17.94 -2.66 -4.67
C SER A 64 -17.52 -4.12 -4.83
N ARG A 65 -17.27 -4.60 -6.05
CA ARG A 65 -16.78 -5.96 -6.29
C ARG A 65 -15.48 -6.31 -5.56
N TYR A 66 -14.66 -5.30 -5.21
CA TYR A 66 -13.41 -5.47 -4.48
C TYR A 66 -13.56 -5.27 -2.98
N THR A 67 -14.76 -5.03 -2.48
CA THR A 67 -15.07 -4.72 -1.10
C THR A 67 -15.99 -5.78 -0.48
N ALA A 68 -16.19 -5.72 0.84
CA ALA A 68 -17.09 -6.62 1.54
C ALA A 68 -18.57 -6.43 1.18
N ASP A 69 -18.93 -5.32 0.54
CA ASP A 69 -20.29 -5.07 0.04
C ASP A 69 -20.53 -5.69 -1.35
N GLY A 70 -19.52 -6.37 -1.94
CA GLY A 70 -19.61 -7.07 -3.22
C GLY A 70 -18.97 -8.45 -3.18
N ALA A 71 -18.23 -8.80 -4.22
CA ALA A 71 -17.59 -10.12 -4.32
C ALA A 71 -16.39 -10.31 -3.38
N GLY A 72 -15.84 -9.23 -2.83
CA GLY A 72 -14.72 -9.26 -1.89
C GLY A 72 -13.41 -9.77 -2.48
N ILE A 73 -13.25 -9.72 -3.80
CA ILE A 73 -12.02 -10.15 -4.48
C ILE A 73 -10.98 -9.04 -4.47
N SER A 74 -9.69 -9.39 -4.48
CA SER A 74 -8.65 -8.38 -4.56
C SER A 74 -8.59 -7.73 -5.95
N PRO A 75 -8.35 -6.40 -6.04
CA PRO A 75 -8.20 -5.73 -7.32
C PRO A 75 -6.90 -6.16 -8.01
N PRO A 76 -6.85 -6.09 -9.35
CA PRO A 76 -5.61 -6.28 -10.09
C PRO A 76 -4.65 -5.13 -9.83
N LEU A 77 -3.35 -5.41 -9.79
CA LEU A 77 -2.28 -4.43 -9.63
C LEU A 77 -1.21 -4.66 -10.69
N ARG A 78 -0.54 -3.59 -11.08
CA ARG A 78 0.70 -3.67 -11.87
C ARG A 78 1.67 -2.59 -11.40
N TRP A 79 2.96 -2.84 -11.59
CA TRP A 79 3.99 -1.87 -11.28
C TRP A 79 5.13 -1.93 -12.29
N ARG A 80 5.83 -0.82 -12.43
CA ARG A 80 7.00 -0.68 -13.31
C ARG A 80 7.97 0.36 -12.75
N GLY A 81 9.22 0.21 -13.08
CA GLY A 81 10.32 1.10 -12.72
C GLY A 81 11.64 0.35 -12.77
N ASP A 82 12.73 1.09 -12.67
CA ASP A 82 14.09 0.57 -12.87
C ASP A 82 14.83 0.35 -11.53
N ALA A 83 14.12 0.31 -10.41
CA ALA A 83 14.72 0.08 -9.10
C ALA A 83 15.38 -1.31 -9.07
N PRO A 84 16.66 -1.42 -8.67
CA PRO A 84 17.31 -2.71 -8.50
C PRO A 84 16.54 -3.57 -7.51
N ALA A 85 16.07 -4.74 -7.94
CA ALA A 85 15.27 -5.62 -7.11
C ALA A 85 15.79 -7.07 -7.17
N ALA A 86 15.92 -7.69 -6.01
CA ALA A 86 16.01 -9.13 -5.86
C ALA A 86 14.63 -9.75 -5.62
N GLY A 87 13.65 -8.95 -5.23
CA GLY A 87 12.25 -9.29 -5.03
C GLY A 87 11.43 -8.07 -4.72
N TYR A 88 10.11 -8.25 -4.62
CA TYR A 88 9.19 -7.18 -4.23
C TYR A 88 8.41 -7.55 -2.96
N GLY A 89 8.01 -6.52 -2.21
CA GLY A 89 7.02 -6.61 -1.14
C GLY A 89 5.78 -5.79 -1.48
N LEU A 90 4.61 -6.28 -1.09
CA LEU A 90 3.33 -5.56 -1.18
C LEU A 90 2.76 -5.38 0.22
N LEU A 91 2.29 -4.17 0.50
CA LEU A 91 1.52 -3.86 1.70
C LEU A 91 0.31 -3.02 1.32
N VAL A 92 -0.88 -3.50 1.68
CA VAL A 92 -2.13 -2.74 1.52
C VAL A 92 -2.67 -2.37 2.88
N GLU A 93 -2.90 -1.07 3.10
CA GLU A 93 -3.32 -0.53 4.40
C GLU A 93 -4.48 0.45 4.25
N ASP A 94 -5.44 0.36 5.17
CA ASP A 94 -6.44 1.40 5.43
C ASP A 94 -5.82 2.47 6.33
N VAL A 95 -5.58 3.66 5.78
CA VAL A 95 -4.90 4.76 6.48
C VAL A 95 -5.86 5.61 7.32
N ASP A 96 -7.16 5.45 7.11
CA ASP A 96 -8.21 6.21 7.79
C ASP A 96 -8.89 5.43 8.91
N ALA A 97 -8.55 4.16 9.11
CA ALA A 97 -9.05 3.37 10.22
C ALA A 97 -8.78 4.06 11.57
N LEU A 98 -9.81 4.15 12.40
CA LEU A 98 -9.76 4.83 13.70
C LEU A 98 -9.09 3.96 14.79
N VAL A 99 -7.89 3.49 14.49
CA VAL A 99 -7.06 2.64 15.37
C VAL A 99 -5.63 3.17 15.41
N ALA A 100 -4.85 2.71 16.37
CA ALA A 100 -3.48 3.20 16.61
C ALA A 100 -2.54 3.02 15.39
N HIS A 101 -2.75 1.96 14.60
CA HIS A 101 -1.97 1.67 13.41
C HIS A 101 -2.91 1.38 12.22
N PRO A 102 -2.50 1.64 10.97
CA PRO A 102 -3.28 1.28 9.79
C PRO A 102 -3.67 -0.20 9.80
N VAL A 103 -4.90 -0.50 9.40
CA VAL A 103 -5.37 -1.88 9.25
C VAL A 103 -4.75 -2.48 7.98
N VAL A 104 -4.10 -3.63 8.12
CA VAL A 104 -3.51 -4.35 6.99
C VAL A 104 -4.60 -5.12 6.25
N HIS A 105 -4.78 -4.82 4.98
CA HIS A 105 -5.73 -5.47 4.07
C HIS A 105 -5.10 -6.56 3.22
N ALA A 106 -3.81 -6.49 2.95
CA ALA A 106 -3.00 -7.56 2.38
C ALA A 106 -1.52 -7.28 2.65
N MET A 107 -0.73 -8.33 2.75
CA MET A 107 0.72 -8.25 2.86
C MET A 107 1.34 -9.44 2.14
N VAL A 108 2.30 -9.16 1.24
CA VAL A 108 3.02 -10.19 0.48
C VAL A 108 4.50 -9.88 0.55
N VAL A 109 5.30 -10.89 0.83
CA VAL A 109 6.76 -10.80 0.85
C VAL A 109 7.37 -11.73 -0.18
N ASN A 110 8.55 -11.35 -0.68
CA ASN A 110 9.31 -12.13 -1.65
C ASN A 110 8.54 -12.45 -2.95
N LEU A 111 7.75 -11.49 -3.46
CA LEU A 111 7.29 -11.54 -4.85
C LEU A 111 8.52 -11.61 -5.76
N ASN A 112 8.48 -12.50 -6.74
CA ASN A 112 9.56 -12.71 -7.69
C ASN A 112 9.80 -11.44 -8.54
N THR A 113 11.04 -11.24 -8.96
CA THR A 113 11.46 -10.13 -9.83
C THR A 113 10.85 -10.15 -11.23
N VAL A 114 10.39 -11.30 -11.70
CA VAL A 114 9.65 -11.39 -12.98
C VAL A 114 8.18 -11.04 -12.86
N THR A 115 7.66 -10.95 -11.63
CA THR A 115 6.28 -10.58 -11.34
C THR A 115 6.17 -9.05 -11.29
N HIS A 116 5.48 -8.46 -12.25
CA HIS A 116 5.20 -7.03 -12.33
C HIS A 116 3.70 -6.72 -12.33
N ALA A 117 2.87 -7.74 -12.14
CA ALA A 117 1.42 -7.61 -12.06
C ALA A 117 0.82 -8.72 -11.20
N LEU A 118 -0.27 -8.41 -10.55
CA LEU A 118 -1.16 -9.32 -9.85
C LEU A 118 -2.50 -9.31 -10.55
N ALA A 119 -3.01 -10.47 -10.93
CA ALA A 119 -4.33 -10.60 -11.50
C ALA A 119 -5.42 -10.27 -10.44
N GLU A 120 -6.61 -9.99 -10.90
CA GLU A 120 -7.78 -9.87 -10.02
C GLU A 120 -7.96 -11.18 -9.23
N GLY A 121 -8.20 -11.07 -7.93
CA GLY A 121 -8.36 -12.22 -7.03
C GLY A 121 -7.05 -12.87 -6.58
N ALA A 122 -5.90 -12.46 -7.09
CA ALA A 122 -4.61 -13.07 -6.78
C ALA A 122 -4.26 -13.08 -5.28
N LEU A 123 -4.84 -12.18 -4.49
CA LEU A 123 -4.59 -12.09 -3.05
C LEU A 123 -5.64 -12.80 -2.19
N ASN A 124 -6.62 -13.50 -2.79
CA ASN A 124 -7.76 -14.03 -2.04
C ASN A 124 -7.43 -15.24 -1.15
N SER A 125 -6.38 -15.99 -1.46
CA SER A 125 -5.98 -17.15 -0.66
C SER A 125 -4.67 -16.88 0.07
N PRO A 126 -4.54 -17.25 1.35
CA PRO A 126 -3.29 -17.08 2.09
C PRO A 126 -2.26 -18.15 1.71
N THR A 127 -0.98 -17.78 1.80
CA THR A 127 0.15 -18.72 1.85
C THR A 127 0.77 -18.60 3.23
N HIS A 128 0.65 -19.64 4.06
CA HIS A 128 0.84 -19.51 5.49
C HIS A 128 2.20 -19.89 6.05
N ASP A 129 2.86 -20.90 5.47
CA ASP A 129 4.01 -21.52 6.12
C ASP A 129 5.38 -21.16 5.53
N GLY A 130 5.39 -20.44 4.41
CA GLY A 130 6.64 -20.07 3.73
C GLY A 130 7.45 -21.24 3.18
N SER A 131 6.99 -22.46 3.39
CA SER A 131 7.67 -23.68 2.89
C SER A 131 7.48 -23.85 1.38
N GLN A 132 6.38 -23.32 0.86
CA GLN A 132 6.06 -23.35 -0.57
C GLN A 132 5.93 -21.93 -1.11
N VAL A 133 6.42 -21.74 -2.33
CA VAL A 133 6.16 -20.55 -3.13
C VAL A 133 4.74 -20.66 -3.64
N ASP A 134 3.92 -19.59 -3.47
CA ASP A 134 2.62 -19.51 -4.12
C ASP A 134 2.84 -19.63 -5.65
N PRO A 135 2.30 -20.66 -6.32
CA PRO A 135 2.60 -20.89 -7.73
C PRO A 135 2.09 -19.78 -8.64
N ASP A 136 1.03 -19.08 -8.24
CA ASP A 136 0.40 -18.02 -9.03
C ASP A 136 1.11 -16.67 -8.83
N LEU A 137 1.65 -16.44 -7.62
CA LEU A 137 2.30 -15.17 -7.27
C LEU A 137 3.82 -15.28 -7.18
N HIS A 138 4.37 -16.49 -7.18
CA HIS A 138 5.80 -16.72 -6.91
C HIS A 138 6.27 -16.02 -5.62
N ALA A 139 5.41 -16.00 -4.60
CA ALA A 139 5.63 -15.37 -3.30
C ALA A 139 5.68 -16.42 -2.19
N ARG A 140 6.48 -16.18 -1.14
CA ARG A 140 6.62 -17.13 -0.04
C ARG A 140 5.60 -16.93 1.06
N PHE A 141 5.29 -15.67 1.39
CA PHE A 141 4.33 -15.35 2.45
C PHE A 141 3.30 -14.38 1.94
N LYS A 142 2.04 -14.71 2.15
CA LYS A 142 0.91 -13.89 1.78
C LYS A 142 -0.15 -13.90 2.87
N GLN A 143 -0.45 -12.72 3.42
CA GLN A 143 -1.69 -12.50 4.16
C GLN A 143 -2.82 -12.29 3.15
N ALA A 144 -3.90 -13.05 3.26
CA ALA A 144 -5.03 -12.96 2.36
C ALA A 144 -5.66 -11.56 2.33
N TRP A 145 -6.31 -11.26 1.21
CA TRP A 145 -7.08 -10.04 1.03
C TRP A 145 -8.19 -9.92 2.08
N LEU A 146 -8.15 -8.84 2.86
CA LEU A 146 -9.23 -8.38 3.70
C LEU A 146 -10.01 -7.31 2.91
N PRO A 147 -11.22 -7.59 2.42
CA PRO A 147 -11.97 -6.62 1.63
C PRO A 147 -12.29 -5.35 2.44
N PRO A 148 -12.21 -4.14 1.85
CA PRO A 148 -12.66 -2.90 2.47
C PRO A 148 -14.06 -3.00 3.05
N HIS A 149 -14.20 -2.62 4.33
CA HIS A 149 -15.46 -2.65 5.06
C HIS A 149 -15.54 -1.52 6.11
N PRO A 150 -15.39 -0.25 5.70
CA PRO A 150 -15.45 0.85 6.65
C PRO A 150 -16.87 0.93 7.28
N PRO A 151 -17.00 1.46 8.52
CA PRO A 151 -18.32 1.64 9.13
C PRO A 151 -19.21 2.56 8.27
N PRO A 152 -20.52 2.28 8.11
CA PRO A 152 -21.41 3.08 7.24
C PRO A 152 -21.60 4.54 7.67
N GLN A 153 -21.27 4.87 8.93
CA GLN A 153 -21.34 6.22 9.48
C GLN A 153 -20.05 7.01 9.28
N ASP A 154 -18.97 6.34 8.93
CA ASP A 154 -17.68 6.99 8.71
C ASP A 154 -17.65 7.69 7.35
N ARG A 155 -16.67 8.56 7.19
CA ARG A 155 -16.33 9.15 5.90
C ARG A 155 -15.68 8.10 5.00
N GLU A 156 -15.40 8.48 3.75
CA GLU A 156 -14.61 7.73 2.81
C GLU A 156 -13.24 7.35 3.40
N HIS A 157 -12.88 6.07 3.36
CA HIS A 157 -11.59 5.55 3.76
C HIS A 157 -10.66 5.39 2.55
N ARG A 158 -9.36 5.62 2.76
CA ARG A 158 -8.30 5.47 1.75
C ARG A 158 -7.52 4.20 2.00
N TYR A 159 -7.36 3.42 0.95
CA TYR A 159 -6.62 2.16 0.94
C TYR A 159 -5.37 2.35 0.11
N ALA A 160 -4.19 2.31 0.75
CA ALA A 160 -2.90 2.51 0.12
C ALA A 160 -2.30 1.18 -0.30
N PHE A 161 -2.14 0.98 -1.60
CA PHE A 161 -1.51 -0.21 -2.21
C PHE A 161 -0.05 0.13 -2.50
N GLN A 162 0.86 -0.35 -1.64
CA GLN A 162 2.28 0.01 -1.64
C GLN A 162 3.12 -1.15 -2.15
N ILE A 163 3.95 -0.92 -3.17
CA ILE A 163 4.96 -1.87 -3.69
C ILE A 163 6.34 -1.36 -3.34
N PHE A 164 7.20 -2.26 -2.87
CA PHE A 164 8.58 -2.00 -2.52
C PHE A 164 9.51 -2.92 -3.30
N ALA A 165 10.47 -2.34 -4.04
CA ALA A 165 11.58 -3.09 -4.60
C ALA A 165 12.63 -3.33 -3.50
N LEU A 166 13.04 -4.57 -3.30
CA LEU A 166 13.98 -4.97 -2.27
C LEU A 166 15.29 -5.47 -2.91
N ARG A 167 16.43 -4.92 -2.47
CA ARG A 167 17.77 -5.35 -2.96
C ARG A 167 18.15 -6.76 -2.53
N PHE A 168 17.39 -7.33 -1.60
CA PHE A 168 17.64 -8.63 -1.00
C PHE A 168 16.30 -9.32 -0.74
N GLN A 169 16.24 -10.65 -0.88
CA GLN A 169 15.07 -11.43 -0.48
C GLN A 169 15.23 -11.83 0.99
N PRO A 170 14.46 -11.23 1.91
CA PRO A 170 14.55 -11.57 3.32
C PRO A 170 14.10 -13.02 3.56
N SER A 171 14.75 -13.68 4.52
CA SER A 171 14.35 -15.01 4.96
C SER A 171 13.62 -14.91 6.29
N PHE A 172 12.42 -15.45 6.34
CA PHE A 172 11.60 -15.52 7.55
C PHE A 172 11.41 -16.98 7.95
N VAL A 173 11.48 -17.26 9.24
CA VAL A 173 11.20 -18.60 9.80
C VAL A 173 9.70 -18.88 9.83
N LYS A 174 8.92 -17.83 10.01
CA LYS A 174 7.43 -17.83 10.01
C LYS A 174 6.92 -16.64 9.22
N PRO A 175 5.64 -16.59 8.83
CA PRO A 175 5.06 -15.41 8.20
C PRO A 175 5.34 -14.16 9.05
N PRO A 176 5.97 -13.10 8.48
CA PRO A 176 6.27 -11.89 9.24
C PRO A 176 4.99 -11.16 9.61
N GLY A 177 5.01 -10.51 10.76
CA GLY A 177 4.01 -9.51 11.12
C GLY A 177 4.27 -8.18 10.41
N ARG A 178 3.32 -7.24 10.56
CA ARG A 178 3.43 -5.89 9.97
C ARG A 178 4.73 -5.18 10.33
N GLU A 179 5.11 -5.19 11.60
CA GLU A 179 6.30 -4.48 12.08
C GLU A 179 7.59 -5.08 11.49
N GLU A 180 7.70 -6.40 11.45
CA GLU A 180 8.83 -7.10 10.86
C GLU A 180 8.94 -6.86 9.34
N PHE A 181 7.79 -6.77 8.65
CA PHE A 181 7.74 -6.34 7.26
C PHE A 181 8.26 -4.91 7.09
N ILE A 182 7.82 -3.99 7.95
CA ILE A 182 8.25 -2.59 7.90
C ILE A 182 9.76 -2.46 8.14
N GLU A 183 10.31 -3.15 9.13
CA GLU A 183 11.74 -3.18 9.40
C GLU A 183 12.52 -3.68 8.18
N THR A 184 12.04 -4.75 7.55
CA THR A 184 12.61 -5.30 6.31
C THR A 184 12.62 -4.27 5.18
N VAL A 185 11.51 -3.60 4.96
CA VAL A 185 11.38 -2.57 3.91
C VAL A 185 12.27 -1.37 4.25
N LEU A 186 12.31 -0.94 5.51
CA LEU A 186 13.20 0.14 5.97
C LEU A 186 14.68 -0.19 5.73
N GLU A 187 15.07 -1.44 5.82
CA GLU A 187 16.46 -1.88 5.65
C GLU A 187 16.83 -2.10 4.18
N PHE A 188 15.95 -2.74 3.41
CA PHE A 188 16.31 -3.30 2.09
C PHE A 188 15.68 -2.61 0.89
N ALA A 189 14.75 -1.66 1.06
CA ALA A 189 14.10 -1.02 -0.08
C ALA A 189 15.09 -0.17 -0.90
N THR A 190 15.05 -0.37 -2.21
CA THR A 190 15.76 0.40 -3.23
C THR A 190 14.81 1.30 -4.02
N GLY A 191 13.54 0.94 -4.03
CA GLY A 191 12.48 1.69 -4.70
C GLY A 191 11.13 1.43 -4.07
N GLY A 192 10.17 2.28 -4.42
CA GLY A 192 8.81 2.11 -3.95
C GLY A 192 7.81 2.93 -4.75
N GLY A 193 6.56 2.51 -4.69
CA GLY A 193 5.44 3.18 -5.33
C GLY A 193 4.14 2.85 -4.63
N CYS A 194 3.13 3.67 -4.88
CA CYS A 194 1.82 3.52 -4.26
C CYS A 194 0.72 3.97 -5.21
N THR A 195 -0.43 3.29 -5.16
CA THR A 195 -1.71 3.80 -5.65
C THR A 195 -2.73 3.77 -4.52
N VAL A 196 -3.63 4.73 -4.49
CA VAL A 196 -4.62 4.88 -3.42
C VAL A 196 -6.02 4.72 -4.01
N GLY A 197 -6.76 3.76 -3.50
CA GLY A 197 -8.20 3.64 -3.77
C GLY A 197 -9.02 4.14 -2.59
N LYS A 198 -10.24 4.59 -2.84
CA LYS A 198 -11.15 5.14 -1.83
C LYS A 198 -12.44 4.35 -1.79
N TYR A 199 -12.95 4.14 -0.60
CA TYR A 199 -14.24 3.49 -0.43
C TYR A 199 -15.02 4.05 0.76
N GLU A 200 -16.31 4.27 0.53
CA GLU A 200 -17.29 4.67 1.53
C GLU A 200 -18.50 3.74 1.41
N ARG A 201 -19.00 3.28 2.53
CA ARG A 201 -20.25 2.50 2.57
C ARG A 201 -21.47 3.42 2.59
N ALA A 202 -22.44 3.09 1.75
CA ALA A 202 -23.73 3.78 1.77
C ALA A 202 -24.37 3.66 3.17
N ARG A 203 -24.87 4.77 3.69
CA ARG A 203 -25.67 4.75 4.92
C ARG A 203 -26.97 3.99 4.67
N PRO A 204 -27.39 3.09 5.59
CA PRO A 204 -28.68 2.47 5.49
C PRO A 204 -29.77 3.57 5.46
N VAL A 205 -30.65 3.51 4.47
CA VAL A 205 -31.81 4.38 4.43
C VAL A 205 -32.67 4.04 5.66
N ARG A 206 -32.79 4.97 6.61
CA ARG A 206 -33.78 4.82 7.68
C ARG A 206 -35.14 5.00 7.01
N ASN A 207 -35.85 3.89 6.78
CA ASN A 207 -37.25 3.98 6.46
C ASN A 207 -37.93 4.64 7.67
N ALA A 208 -38.48 5.84 7.46
CA ALA A 208 -39.34 6.49 8.45
C ALA A 208 -40.59 5.61 8.59
N THR A 209 -40.73 4.95 9.74
CA THR A 209 -41.98 4.31 10.20
C THR A 209 -42.90 5.36 10.71
#